data_8d49b1f78a6d190c5a3b6e7fdadf102a
#
_entry.id   8d49b1f78a6d190c5a3b6e7fdadf102a
#
_cell.length_a   1.000
_cell.length_b   1.000
_cell.length_c   1.000
_cell.angle_alpha   90.00
_cell.angle_beta   90.00
_cell.angle_gamma   90.00
#
_symmetry.space_group_name_H-M   'P 1'
#
loop_
_entity.id
_entity.type
_entity.pdbx_description
1 polymer ?
#
loop_
_entity_poly.entity_id
_entity_poly.type
_entity_poly.pdbx_seq_one_letter_code
_entity_poly.pdbx_strand_id
1 'polypeptide(L)'
;MYKRQGVDNVVAIDPTYGMYQVCADVNDVEYRKVLLDEHFQFSADKLLAAADERTKLIFLCSPNNPTGNDLLRSEIEKLLREFEGLVILDEAYSDFSESPSFLLDLDKYPNLVVFQTFSKAWGCAAIRLGMAFASPDIIGYYNQVKYPYNISALVQRYAMEMLDRENEVRRWVDEILSVRSRFVERLSGIPMVKTVYPSDANFVLVKMEDAEKIYLRLVTDGIVVRNRSKVALCGDCLRITIGTDREMNVLLETLKSYS
;
A
#
# COMPACT_ATOMS: atom_id res chain seq x y z
N MET A 1 -16.75 -9.98 -21.63
CA MET A 1 -16.45 -10.62 -20.34
C MET A 1 -17.68 -10.47 -19.46
N TYR A 2 -18.49 -11.53 -19.32
CA TYR A 2 -19.64 -11.48 -18.42
C TYR A 2 -19.11 -11.61 -17.00
N LYS A 3 -19.41 -10.64 -16.14
CA LYS A 3 -19.16 -10.76 -14.70
C LYS A 3 -19.99 -11.96 -14.20
N ARG A 4 -19.33 -13.00 -13.73
CA ARG A 4 -20.01 -14.09 -13.02
C ARG A 4 -20.14 -13.70 -11.55
N GLN A 5 -20.95 -12.67 -11.30
CA GLN A 5 -21.28 -12.23 -9.94
C GLN A 5 -21.77 -13.42 -9.13
N GLY A 6 -21.25 -13.55 -7.90
CA GLY A 6 -21.58 -14.67 -7.00
C GLY A 6 -20.97 -16.03 -7.38
N VAL A 7 -20.11 -16.12 -8.42
CA VAL A 7 -19.46 -17.37 -8.83
C VAL A 7 -17.95 -17.29 -8.69
N ASP A 8 -17.32 -16.21 -9.20
CA ASP A 8 -15.88 -16.03 -9.18
C ASP A 8 -15.43 -15.38 -7.84
N ASN A 9 -14.18 -15.59 -7.49
CA ASN A 9 -13.60 -15.02 -6.27
C ASN A 9 -12.26 -14.34 -6.52
N VAL A 10 -11.83 -13.57 -5.53
CA VAL A 10 -10.51 -12.97 -5.46
C VAL A 10 -9.86 -13.30 -4.12
N VAL A 11 -8.54 -13.43 -4.12
CA VAL A 11 -7.74 -13.70 -2.92
C VAL A 11 -6.86 -12.48 -2.64
N ALA A 12 -6.66 -12.15 -1.39
CA ALA A 12 -5.72 -11.11 -0.99
C ALA A 12 -5.06 -11.46 0.35
N ILE A 13 -3.89 -10.87 0.57
CA ILE A 13 -3.24 -10.89 1.88
C ILE A 13 -4.05 -10.07 2.89
N ASP A 14 -3.96 -10.41 4.17
CA ASP A 14 -4.58 -9.66 5.27
C ASP A 14 -3.61 -9.57 6.45
N PRO A 15 -3.29 -8.37 6.96
CA PRO A 15 -3.86 -7.07 6.60
C PRO A 15 -3.28 -6.49 5.31
N THR A 16 -4.14 -5.78 4.56
CA THR A 16 -3.73 -5.00 3.40
C THR A 16 -4.67 -3.82 3.15
N TYR A 17 -4.59 -3.18 1.98
CA TYR A 17 -5.42 -2.03 1.65
C TYR A 17 -6.89 -2.39 1.52
N GLY A 18 -7.71 -1.86 2.43
CA GLY A 18 -9.12 -2.24 2.57
C GLY A 18 -10.02 -1.99 1.35
N MET A 19 -9.58 -1.17 0.38
CA MET A 19 -10.38 -0.93 -0.82
C MET A 19 -10.46 -2.14 -1.76
N TYR A 20 -9.56 -3.11 -1.66
CA TYR A 20 -9.69 -4.35 -2.45
C TYR A 20 -10.96 -5.10 -2.07
N GLN A 21 -11.22 -5.25 -0.77
CA GLN A 21 -12.47 -5.84 -0.29
C GLN A 21 -13.68 -5.02 -0.73
N VAL A 22 -13.65 -3.69 -0.55
CA VAL A 22 -14.75 -2.81 -0.99
C VAL A 22 -15.04 -2.98 -2.48
N CYS A 23 -14.00 -3.07 -3.31
CA CYS A 23 -14.17 -3.31 -4.76
C CYS A 23 -14.76 -4.69 -5.05
N ALA A 24 -14.39 -5.73 -4.31
CA ALA A 24 -14.98 -7.06 -4.43
C ALA A 24 -16.46 -7.04 -4.03
N ASP A 25 -16.78 -6.45 -2.88
CA ASP A 25 -18.15 -6.35 -2.34
C ASP A 25 -19.08 -5.59 -3.31
N VAL A 26 -18.65 -4.44 -3.84
CA VAL A 26 -19.42 -3.65 -4.84
C VAL A 26 -19.69 -4.44 -6.14
N ASN A 27 -18.80 -5.37 -6.47
CA ASN A 27 -18.95 -6.22 -7.66
C ASN A 27 -19.59 -7.57 -7.35
N ASP A 28 -20.05 -7.82 -6.12
CA ASP A 28 -20.63 -9.10 -5.68
C ASP A 28 -19.69 -10.27 -6.00
N VAL A 29 -18.41 -10.11 -5.62
CA VAL A 29 -17.34 -11.10 -5.80
C VAL A 29 -16.84 -11.53 -4.43
N GLU A 30 -16.75 -12.84 -4.18
CA GLU A 30 -16.20 -13.38 -2.94
C GLU A 30 -14.76 -12.90 -2.72
N TYR A 31 -14.48 -12.32 -1.54
CA TYR A 31 -13.18 -11.85 -1.15
C TYR A 31 -12.57 -12.76 -0.08
N ARG A 32 -11.54 -13.52 -0.44
CA ARG A 32 -10.84 -14.45 0.45
C ARG A 32 -9.58 -13.81 1.02
N LYS A 33 -9.41 -13.93 2.33
CA LYS A 33 -8.27 -13.36 3.07
C LYS A 33 -7.29 -14.44 3.47
N VAL A 34 -6.00 -14.19 3.24
CA VAL A 34 -4.90 -15.03 3.71
C VAL A 34 -4.03 -14.19 4.65
N LEU A 35 -3.98 -14.59 5.92
CA LEU A 35 -3.22 -13.85 6.92
C LEU A 35 -1.73 -13.87 6.62
N LEU A 36 -1.12 -12.69 6.76
CA LEU A 36 0.34 -12.54 6.82
C LEU A 36 0.90 -13.25 8.06
N ASP A 37 2.20 -13.45 8.10
CA ASP A 37 2.90 -13.95 9.28
C ASP A 37 3.20 -12.81 10.29
N GLU A 38 3.93 -13.13 11.35
CA GLU A 38 4.35 -12.20 12.40
C GLU A 38 5.32 -11.10 11.92
N HIS A 39 5.95 -11.30 10.77
CA HIS A 39 6.83 -10.35 10.09
C HIS A 39 6.13 -9.59 8.96
N PHE A 40 4.81 -9.73 8.86
CA PHE A 40 3.98 -9.20 7.79
C PHE A 40 4.40 -9.66 6.39
N GLN A 41 4.91 -10.91 6.29
CA GLN A 41 5.19 -11.55 5.03
C GLN A 41 4.10 -12.57 4.67
N PHE A 42 3.94 -12.82 3.39
CA PHE A 42 3.04 -13.86 2.89
C PHE A 42 3.83 -15.08 2.40
N SER A 43 3.14 -16.20 2.25
CA SER A 43 3.64 -17.37 1.55
C SER A 43 2.83 -17.59 0.29
N ALA A 44 3.50 -17.75 -0.85
CA ALA A 44 2.87 -18.06 -2.13
C ALA A 44 2.04 -19.34 -2.03
N ASP A 45 2.56 -20.37 -1.32
CA ASP A 45 1.85 -21.64 -1.14
C ASP A 45 0.50 -21.46 -0.41
N LYS A 46 0.45 -20.58 0.60
CA LYS A 46 -0.80 -20.30 1.31
C LYS A 46 -1.80 -19.56 0.45
N LEU A 47 -1.36 -18.62 -0.40
CA LEU A 47 -2.24 -17.92 -1.33
C LEU A 47 -2.76 -18.87 -2.41
N LEU A 48 -1.89 -19.73 -2.97
CA LEU A 48 -2.26 -20.75 -3.96
C LEU A 48 -3.24 -21.78 -3.36
N ALA A 49 -3.04 -22.18 -2.10
CA ALA A 49 -3.96 -23.11 -1.42
C ALA A 49 -5.34 -22.47 -1.13
N ALA A 50 -5.42 -21.13 -1.01
CA ALA A 50 -6.69 -20.40 -0.85
C ALA A 50 -7.41 -20.11 -2.18
N ALA A 51 -6.68 -20.27 -3.29
CA ALA A 51 -7.20 -20.10 -4.64
C ALA A 51 -7.84 -21.41 -5.16
N ASP A 52 -8.79 -21.26 -6.05
CA ASP A 52 -9.43 -22.36 -6.78
C ASP A 52 -9.65 -21.98 -8.27
N GLU A 53 -10.29 -22.83 -9.06
CA GLU A 53 -10.60 -22.58 -10.48
C GLU A 53 -11.44 -21.31 -10.73
N ARG A 54 -12.13 -20.81 -9.71
CA ARG A 54 -12.94 -19.60 -9.75
C ARG A 54 -12.14 -18.35 -9.32
N THR A 55 -10.95 -18.51 -8.78
CA THR A 55 -10.10 -17.39 -8.40
C THR A 55 -9.55 -16.72 -9.66
N LYS A 56 -9.91 -15.44 -9.85
CA LYS A 56 -9.50 -14.69 -11.06
C LYS A 56 -8.37 -13.72 -10.77
N LEU A 57 -8.31 -13.19 -9.55
CA LEU A 57 -7.34 -12.19 -9.17
C LEU A 57 -6.74 -12.53 -7.81
N ILE A 58 -5.43 -12.29 -7.65
CA ILE A 58 -4.78 -12.19 -6.35
C ILE A 58 -4.25 -10.78 -6.18
N PHE A 59 -4.60 -10.12 -5.05
CA PHE A 59 -4.13 -8.78 -4.73
C PHE A 59 -2.99 -8.83 -3.74
N LEU A 60 -1.89 -8.17 -4.10
CA LEU A 60 -0.73 -7.90 -3.25
C LEU A 60 -0.49 -6.39 -3.19
N CYS A 61 0.03 -5.90 -2.08
CA CYS A 61 0.46 -4.51 -1.92
C CYS A 61 1.89 -4.49 -1.40
N SER A 62 2.82 -3.90 -2.15
CA SER A 62 4.23 -3.83 -1.77
C SER A 62 4.84 -2.50 -2.22
N PRO A 63 5.29 -1.65 -1.30
CA PRO A 63 5.15 -1.75 0.18
C PRO A 63 3.71 -1.84 0.66
N ASN A 64 3.47 -2.68 1.68
CA ASN A 64 2.10 -2.98 2.12
C ASN A 64 1.51 -1.86 2.99
N ASN A 65 0.23 -1.65 2.88
CA ASN A 65 -0.54 -0.75 3.76
C ASN A 65 -1.57 -1.58 4.55
N PRO A 66 -1.50 -1.64 5.90
CA PRO A 66 -0.90 -0.62 6.78
C PRO A 66 0.48 -0.95 7.36
N THR A 67 1.09 -2.05 6.99
CA THR A 67 2.29 -2.57 7.67
C THR A 67 3.59 -1.85 7.29
N GLY A 68 3.67 -1.31 6.09
CA GLY A 68 4.76 -0.45 5.61
C GLY A 68 5.91 -1.20 4.93
N ASN A 69 6.03 -2.49 5.12
CA ASN A 69 7.13 -3.30 4.62
C ASN A 69 6.92 -3.74 3.17
N ASP A 70 8.02 -3.95 2.47
CA ASP A 70 8.02 -4.71 1.22
C ASP A 70 7.69 -6.19 1.46
N LEU A 71 7.03 -6.78 0.49
CA LEU A 71 6.82 -8.21 0.42
C LEU A 71 8.04 -8.89 -0.23
N LEU A 72 8.33 -10.12 0.21
CA LEU A 72 9.45 -10.89 -0.33
C LEU A 72 9.29 -11.14 -1.83
N ARG A 73 10.22 -10.59 -2.61
CA ARG A 73 10.22 -10.69 -4.07
C ARG A 73 10.16 -12.14 -4.57
N SER A 74 10.88 -13.04 -3.92
CA SER A 74 10.88 -14.47 -4.26
C SER A 74 9.50 -15.12 -4.17
N GLU A 75 8.68 -14.70 -3.17
CA GLU A 75 7.32 -15.20 -2.99
C GLU A 75 6.37 -14.62 -4.06
N ILE A 76 6.55 -13.33 -4.41
CA ILE A 76 5.79 -12.70 -5.51
C ILE A 76 6.11 -13.41 -6.83
N GLU A 77 7.39 -13.65 -7.13
CA GLU A 77 7.83 -14.32 -8.35
C GLU A 77 7.35 -15.79 -8.41
N LYS A 78 7.33 -16.51 -7.27
CA LYS A 78 6.76 -17.83 -7.18
C LYS A 78 5.27 -17.82 -7.52
N LEU A 79 4.53 -16.90 -6.90
CA LEU A 79 3.09 -16.74 -7.15
C LEU A 79 2.81 -16.44 -8.64
N LEU A 80 3.58 -15.54 -9.25
CA LEU A 80 3.45 -15.18 -10.67
C LEU A 80 3.69 -16.37 -11.62
N ARG A 81 4.56 -17.30 -11.24
CA ARG A 81 4.84 -18.52 -12.04
C ARG A 81 3.77 -19.60 -11.87
N GLU A 82 3.16 -19.70 -10.70
CA GLU A 82 2.31 -20.86 -10.36
C GLU A 82 0.81 -20.54 -10.40
N PHE A 83 0.42 -19.27 -10.36
CA PHE A 83 -0.98 -18.88 -10.45
C PHE A 83 -1.41 -18.59 -11.89
N GLU A 84 -2.47 -19.25 -12.35
CA GLU A 84 -3.00 -19.10 -13.72
C GLU A 84 -3.85 -17.83 -13.94
N GLY A 85 -4.34 -17.18 -12.85
CA GLY A 85 -5.09 -15.94 -12.90
C GLY A 85 -4.17 -14.70 -12.88
N LEU A 86 -4.74 -13.51 -12.78
CA LEU A 86 -3.98 -12.26 -12.71
C LEU A 86 -3.51 -11.96 -11.29
N VAL A 87 -2.25 -11.58 -11.13
CA VAL A 87 -1.68 -11.03 -9.90
C VAL A 87 -1.64 -9.51 -10.02
N ILE A 88 -2.38 -8.85 -9.17
CA ILE A 88 -2.39 -7.38 -9.06
C ILE A 88 -1.40 -6.99 -7.98
N LEU A 89 -0.30 -6.38 -8.35
CA LEU A 89 0.70 -5.85 -7.44
C LEU A 89 0.54 -4.33 -7.33
N ASP A 90 0.04 -3.89 -6.19
CA ASP A 90 -0.14 -2.46 -5.90
C ASP A 90 1.17 -1.88 -5.34
N GLU A 91 1.87 -1.14 -6.17
CA GLU A 91 3.12 -0.45 -5.88
C GLU A 91 2.90 1.04 -5.56
N ALA A 92 1.78 1.41 -4.96
CA ALA A 92 1.48 2.82 -4.66
C ALA A 92 2.54 3.52 -3.78
N TYR A 93 3.39 2.76 -3.10
CA TYR A 93 4.46 3.27 -2.23
C TYR A 93 5.87 2.91 -2.71
N SER A 94 6.03 2.31 -3.89
CA SER A 94 7.33 1.82 -4.40
C SER A 94 8.39 2.91 -4.54
N ASP A 95 8.02 4.17 -4.78
CA ASP A 95 8.96 5.29 -4.83
C ASP A 95 9.75 5.49 -3.51
N PHE A 96 9.28 4.96 -2.38
CA PHE A 96 9.92 5.06 -1.06
C PHE A 96 10.75 3.82 -0.70
N SER A 97 10.70 2.78 -1.52
CA SER A 97 11.42 1.52 -1.33
C SER A 97 12.73 1.49 -2.09
N GLU A 98 13.72 0.76 -1.54
CA GLU A 98 14.96 0.44 -2.23
C GLU A 98 14.81 -0.76 -3.18
N SER A 99 13.72 -1.52 -3.05
CA SER A 99 13.45 -2.68 -3.90
C SER A 99 13.08 -2.23 -5.33
N PRO A 100 13.64 -2.86 -6.37
CA PRO A 100 13.29 -2.52 -7.74
C PRO A 100 11.82 -2.87 -8.04
N SER A 101 11.13 -1.96 -8.72
CA SER A 101 9.75 -2.16 -9.17
C SER A 101 9.62 -3.37 -10.10
N PHE A 102 8.51 -4.09 -9.97
CA PHE A 102 8.12 -5.16 -10.90
C PHE A 102 7.71 -4.65 -12.31
N LEU A 103 7.64 -3.34 -12.51
CA LEU A 103 7.52 -2.78 -13.87
C LEU A 103 8.64 -3.27 -14.80
N LEU A 104 9.83 -3.52 -14.26
CA LEU A 104 10.97 -4.04 -15.00
C LEU A 104 10.83 -5.52 -15.42
N ASP A 105 9.82 -6.20 -14.90
CA ASP A 105 9.59 -7.63 -15.11
C ASP A 105 8.28 -7.94 -15.83
N LEU A 106 7.57 -6.93 -16.35
CA LEU A 106 6.29 -7.12 -17.06
C LEU A 106 6.42 -8.10 -18.23
N ASP A 107 7.53 -8.06 -18.96
CA ASP A 107 7.78 -8.96 -20.09
C ASP A 107 8.01 -10.43 -19.67
N LYS A 108 8.37 -10.65 -18.39
CA LYS A 108 8.60 -12.00 -17.85
C LYS A 108 7.32 -12.66 -17.35
N TYR A 109 6.35 -11.86 -16.94
CA TYR A 109 5.13 -12.34 -16.26
C TYR A 109 3.88 -11.79 -16.96
N PRO A 110 3.32 -12.51 -17.93
CA PRO A 110 2.17 -12.04 -18.71
C PRO A 110 0.89 -11.87 -17.89
N ASN A 111 0.83 -12.47 -16.71
CA ASN A 111 -0.28 -12.38 -15.75
C ASN A 111 -0.08 -11.30 -14.66
N LEU A 112 1.00 -10.51 -14.74
CA LEU A 112 1.26 -9.42 -13.80
C LEU A 112 0.54 -8.14 -14.22
N VAL A 113 -0.08 -7.49 -13.24
CA VAL A 113 -0.58 -6.12 -13.36
C VAL A 113 0.01 -5.29 -12.23
N VAL A 114 0.77 -4.26 -12.55
CA VAL A 114 1.35 -3.33 -11.57
C VAL A 114 0.50 -2.08 -11.49
N PHE A 115 0.09 -1.70 -10.27
CA PHE A 115 -0.57 -0.43 -10.02
C PHE A 115 0.41 0.58 -9.44
N GLN A 116 0.38 1.81 -9.95
CA GLN A 116 1.10 2.95 -9.39
C GLN A 116 0.20 4.19 -9.34
N THR A 117 0.61 5.24 -8.64
CA THR A 117 -0.22 6.42 -8.42
C THR A 117 0.57 7.71 -8.27
N PHE A 118 0.02 8.81 -8.75
CA PHE A 118 0.50 10.16 -8.45
C PHE A 118 0.14 10.65 -7.02
N SER A 119 -0.63 9.87 -6.26
CA SER A 119 -1.19 10.31 -4.97
C SER A 119 -0.18 10.30 -3.81
N LYS A 120 0.97 9.64 -3.93
CA LYS A 120 1.91 9.43 -2.82
C LYS A 120 3.20 10.23 -3.03
N ALA A 121 4.23 9.65 -3.56
CA ALA A 121 5.53 10.32 -3.75
C ALA A 121 5.41 11.61 -4.58
N TRP A 122 4.56 11.61 -5.58
CA TRP A 122 4.31 12.75 -6.45
C TRP A 122 3.48 13.87 -5.80
N GLY A 123 2.95 13.68 -4.59
CA GLY A 123 2.18 14.69 -3.86
C GLY A 123 0.84 15.09 -4.49
N CYS A 124 0.37 14.38 -5.51
CA CYS A 124 -0.74 14.78 -6.37
C CYS A 124 -2.05 14.04 -6.05
N ALA A 125 -2.35 13.78 -4.77
CA ALA A 125 -3.54 13.04 -4.38
C ALA A 125 -4.86 13.67 -4.86
N ALA A 126 -4.90 15.00 -5.02
CA ALA A 126 -6.09 15.75 -5.43
C ALA A 126 -6.50 15.51 -6.88
N ILE A 127 -5.57 15.17 -7.78
CA ILE A 127 -5.88 14.94 -9.20
C ILE A 127 -6.51 13.57 -9.47
N ARG A 128 -6.55 12.67 -8.49
CA ARG A 128 -7.17 11.35 -8.57
C ARG A 128 -6.65 10.50 -9.74
N LEU A 129 -5.34 10.51 -9.97
CA LEU A 129 -4.69 9.78 -11.05
C LEU A 129 -3.92 8.58 -10.53
N GLY A 130 -4.26 7.41 -11.04
CA GLY A 130 -3.54 6.15 -10.89
C GLY A 130 -3.26 5.53 -12.25
N MET A 131 -2.35 4.58 -12.28
CA MET A 131 -1.87 3.91 -13.48
C MET A 131 -1.92 2.39 -13.27
N ALA A 132 -2.20 1.67 -14.34
CA ALA A 132 -2.08 0.22 -14.41
C ALA A 132 -1.15 -0.13 -15.57
N PHE A 133 -0.15 -0.93 -15.29
CA PHE A 133 0.82 -1.43 -16.26
C PHE A 133 0.70 -2.94 -16.35
N ALA A 134 0.56 -3.47 -17.55
CA ALA A 134 0.40 -4.90 -17.80
C ALA A 134 0.74 -5.22 -19.25
N SER A 135 0.64 -6.51 -19.64
CA SER A 135 0.77 -6.92 -21.02
C SER A 135 -0.24 -6.20 -21.93
N PRO A 136 0.06 -6.02 -23.24
CA PRO A 136 -0.83 -5.37 -24.18
C PRO A 136 -2.25 -5.97 -24.23
N ASP A 137 -2.35 -7.29 -24.05
CA ASP A 137 -3.64 -8.00 -24.06
C ASP A 137 -4.51 -7.57 -22.85
N ILE A 138 -3.92 -7.51 -21.65
CA ILE A 138 -4.63 -7.07 -20.44
C ILE A 138 -5.05 -5.60 -20.59
N ILE A 139 -4.14 -4.74 -21.07
CA ILE A 139 -4.46 -3.32 -21.31
C ILE A 139 -5.55 -3.18 -22.38
N GLY A 140 -5.56 -4.07 -23.38
CA GLY A 140 -6.65 -4.15 -24.36
C GLY A 140 -8.03 -4.36 -23.70
N TYR A 141 -8.13 -5.26 -22.73
CA TYR A 141 -9.37 -5.48 -21.95
C TYR A 141 -9.75 -4.26 -21.11
N TYR A 142 -8.80 -3.61 -20.44
CA TYR A 142 -9.08 -2.37 -19.70
C TYR A 142 -9.63 -1.29 -20.62
N ASN A 143 -9.07 -1.12 -21.82
CA ASN A 143 -9.55 -0.14 -22.79
C ASN A 143 -10.96 -0.41 -23.31
N GLN A 144 -11.41 -1.67 -23.33
CA GLN A 144 -12.78 -2.03 -23.72
C GLN A 144 -13.82 -1.70 -22.64
N VAL A 145 -13.43 -1.72 -21.35
CA VAL A 145 -14.38 -1.57 -20.24
C VAL A 145 -14.29 -0.21 -19.53
N LYS A 146 -13.19 0.53 -19.69
CA LYS A 146 -13.07 1.85 -19.09
C LYS A 146 -14.04 2.85 -19.74
N TYR A 147 -14.48 3.83 -18.95
CA TYR A 147 -15.24 4.94 -19.51
C TYR A 147 -14.39 5.74 -20.50
N PRO A 148 -14.97 6.17 -21.66
CA PRO A 148 -14.33 7.17 -22.49
C PRO A 148 -14.17 8.47 -21.70
N TYR A 149 -13.08 9.20 -21.98
CA TYR A 149 -12.79 10.49 -21.31
C TYR A 149 -12.68 10.41 -19.78
N ASN A 150 -12.23 9.27 -19.24
CA ASN A 150 -12.10 9.01 -17.82
C ASN A 150 -11.08 9.94 -17.11
N ILE A 151 -10.17 10.57 -17.84
CA ILE A 151 -9.20 11.54 -17.34
C ILE A 151 -9.41 12.87 -18.06
N SER A 152 -9.69 13.95 -17.31
CA SER A 152 -9.89 15.27 -17.87
C SER A 152 -8.60 15.85 -18.46
N ALA A 153 -8.72 16.75 -19.45
CA ALA A 153 -7.57 17.42 -20.06
C ALA A 153 -6.74 18.22 -19.04
N LEU A 154 -7.37 18.76 -17.99
CA LEU A 154 -6.67 19.47 -16.91
C LEU A 154 -5.78 18.52 -16.11
N VAL A 155 -6.29 17.33 -15.76
CA VAL A 155 -5.52 16.31 -15.04
C VAL A 155 -4.37 15.80 -15.90
N GLN A 156 -4.61 15.56 -17.19
CA GLN A 156 -3.55 15.12 -18.12
C GLN A 156 -2.44 16.16 -18.21
N ARG A 157 -2.77 17.45 -18.39
CA ARG A 157 -1.78 18.52 -18.45
C ARG A 157 -0.98 18.62 -17.17
N TYR A 158 -1.65 18.63 -16.02
CA TYR A 158 -0.97 18.69 -14.72
C TYR A 158 -0.05 17.50 -14.48
N ALA A 159 -0.48 16.29 -14.86
CA ALA A 159 0.36 15.10 -14.76
C ALA A 159 1.63 15.22 -15.64
N MET A 160 1.51 15.72 -16.86
CA MET A 160 2.67 15.98 -17.74
C MET A 160 3.63 16.99 -17.11
N GLU A 161 3.13 18.11 -16.59
CA GLU A 161 3.93 19.11 -15.89
C GLU A 161 4.64 18.51 -14.66
N MET A 162 4.00 17.59 -13.94
CA MET A 162 4.62 16.91 -12.80
C MET A 162 5.72 15.93 -13.23
N LEU A 163 5.57 15.23 -14.35
CA LEU A 163 6.61 14.35 -14.88
C LEU A 163 7.90 15.12 -15.22
N ASP A 164 7.80 16.35 -15.70
CA ASP A 164 8.94 17.23 -15.94
C ASP A 164 9.67 17.62 -14.62
N ARG A 165 9.03 17.41 -13.46
CA ARG A 165 9.56 17.72 -12.14
C ARG A 165 10.10 16.49 -11.38
N GLU A 166 10.42 15.41 -12.06
CA GLU A 166 10.90 14.16 -11.45
C GLU A 166 12.05 14.37 -10.45
N ASN A 167 13.00 15.22 -10.78
CA ASN A 167 14.13 15.53 -9.89
C ASN A 167 13.71 16.22 -8.58
N GLU A 168 12.60 16.96 -8.58
CA GLU A 168 12.06 17.53 -7.34
C GLU A 168 11.37 16.44 -6.52
N VAL A 169 10.60 15.56 -7.17
CA VAL A 169 9.94 14.44 -6.51
C VAL A 169 10.97 13.53 -5.84
N ARG A 170 12.05 13.20 -6.51
CA ARG A 170 13.17 12.42 -5.94
C ARG A 170 13.73 13.07 -4.67
N ARG A 171 13.97 14.40 -4.70
CA ARG A 171 14.43 15.12 -3.50
C ARG A 171 13.42 15.07 -2.35
N TRP A 172 12.12 15.17 -2.63
CA TRP A 172 11.07 15.02 -1.59
C TRP A 172 11.05 13.62 -1.01
N VAL A 173 11.23 12.60 -1.84
CA VAL A 173 11.34 11.20 -1.38
C VAL A 173 12.56 11.05 -0.47
N ASP A 174 13.74 11.52 -0.88
CA ASP A 174 14.98 11.46 -0.08
C ASP A 174 14.81 12.17 1.27
N GLU A 175 14.14 13.34 1.28
CA GLU A 175 13.84 14.08 2.50
C GLU A 175 12.93 13.26 3.43
N ILE A 176 11.83 12.69 2.91
CA ILE A 176 10.91 11.86 3.66
C ILE A 176 11.64 10.64 4.26
N LEU A 177 12.47 9.96 3.49
CA LEU A 177 13.24 8.80 3.95
C LEU A 177 14.22 9.19 5.07
N SER A 178 14.90 10.32 4.93
CA SER A 178 15.80 10.87 5.93
C SER A 178 15.06 11.21 7.23
N VAL A 179 13.90 11.88 7.11
CA VAL A 179 13.05 12.20 8.27
C VAL A 179 12.51 10.92 8.92
N ARG A 180 12.09 9.93 8.13
CA ARG A 180 11.63 8.62 8.62
C ARG A 180 12.68 7.97 9.51
N SER A 181 13.91 7.89 9.05
CA SER A 181 15.01 7.25 9.79
C SER A 181 15.23 7.92 11.15
N ARG A 182 15.35 9.26 11.17
CA ARG A 182 15.53 10.02 12.43
C ARG A 182 14.32 9.92 13.36
N PHE A 183 13.12 9.93 12.79
CA PHE A 183 11.89 9.79 13.56
C PHE A 183 11.77 8.43 14.22
N VAL A 184 12.04 7.33 13.50
CA VAL A 184 11.99 5.96 14.01
C VAL A 184 12.96 5.77 15.17
N GLU A 185 14.20 6.24 15.05
CA GLU A 185 15.21 6.19 16.10
C GLU A 185 14.71 6.85 17.40
N ARG A 186 14.20 8.08 17.29
CA ARG A 186 13.71 8.86 18.44
C ARG A 186 12.41 8.29 19.02
N LEU A 187 11.51 7.81 18.17
CA LEU A 187 10.23 7.22 18.56
C LEU A 187 10.43 5.96 19.40
N SER A 188 11.40 5.13 19.02
CA SER A 188 11.72 3.87 19.73
C SER A 188 12.20 4.09 21.17
N GLY A 189 12.63 5.31 21.52
CA GLY A 189 13.03 5.69 22.88
C GLY A 189 11.87 6.17 23.78
N ILE A 190 10.65 6.22 23.29
CA ILE A 190 9.47 6.67 24.06
C ILE A 190 8.88 5.45 24.83
N PRO A 191 8.71 5.52 26.17
CA PRO A 191 8.33 4.33 26.98
C PRO A 191 7.06 3.62 26.55
N MET A 192 6.05 4.36 26.05
CA MET A 192 4.78 3.77 25.60
C MET A 192 4.89 3.07 24.24
N VAL A 193 5.98 3.23 23.50
CA VAL A 193 6.22 2.57 22.22
C VAL A 193 6.79 1.17 22.49
N LYS A 194 6.07 0.15 22.06
CA LYS A 194 6.48 -1.26 22.21
C LYS A 194 7.30 -1.74 21.02
N THR A 195 6.89 -1.38 19.81
CA THR A 195 7.58 -1.81 18.59
C THR A 195 7.33 -0.77 17.49
N VAL A 196 8.38 -0.38 16.80
CA VAL A 196 8.27 0.32 15.51
C VAL A 196 8.61 -0.72 14.44
N TYR A 197 7.65 -1.04 13.61
CA TYR A 197 7.86 -2.02 12.54
C TYR A 197 8.69 -1.42 11.40
N PRO A 198 9.54 -2.22 10.73
CA PRO A 198 10.26 -1.79 9.54
C PRO A 198 9.31 -1.25 8.47
N SER A 199 9.75 -0.27 7.71
CA SER A 199 8.91 0.33 6.68
C SER A 199 9.73 0.76 5.46
N ASP A 200 9.19 0.44 4.29
CA ASP A 200 9.65 0.84 2.96
C ASP A 200 8.66 1.85 2.32
N ALA A 201 7.75 2.43 3.14
CA ALA A 201 6.75 3.40 2.73
C ALA A 201 7.01 4.78 3.35
N ASN A 202 6.15 5.77 3.05
CA ASN A 202 6.18 7.09 3.66
C ASN A 202 5.42 7.15 5.00
N PHE A 203 5.26 6.05 5.68
CA PHE A 203 4.65 5.94 6.99
C PHE A 203 5.31 4.81 7.78
N VAL A 204 5.06 4.74 9.07
CA VAL A 204 5.46 3.63 9.93
C VAL A 204 4.25 3.07 10.68
N LEU A 205 4.26 1.75 10.90
CA LEU A 205 3.33 1.10 11.82
C LEU A 205 4.01 0.98 13.17
N VAL A 206 3.33 1.41 14.23
CA VAL A 206 3.89 1.49 15.59
C VAL A 206 2.94 0.80 16.55
N LYS A 207 3.41 -0.21 17.25
CA LYS A 207 2.70 -0.85 18.37
C LYS A 207 2.94 -0.04 19.63
N MET A 208 1.88 0.37 20.29
CA MET A 208 1.93 1.23 21.46
C MET A 208 1.20 0.59 22.65
N GLU A 209 1.47 1.08 23.85
CA GLU A 209 0.66 0.79 25.00
C GLU A 209 -0.65 1.59 24.92
N ASP A 210 -1.81 0.91 24.92
CA ASP A 210 -3.12 1.55 24.81
C ASP A 210 -3.24 2.54 23.62
N ALA A 211 -3.03 2.03 22.40
CA ALA A 211 -3.04 2.84 21.18
C ALA A 211 -4.35 3.63 20.98
N GLU A 212 -5.49 3.10 21.45
CA GLU A 212 -6.78 3.80 21.36
C GLU A 212 -6.77 5.09 22.18
N LYS A 213 -6.30 5.02 23.44
CA LYS A 213 -6.20 6.19 24.31
C LYS A 213 -5.22 7.22 23.76
N ILE A 214 -4.06 6.77 23.29
CA ILE A 214 -3.05 7.64 22.67
C ILE A 214 -3.63 8.32 21.43
N TYR A 215 -4.32 7.59 20.57
CA TYR A 215 -4.98 8.12 19.39
C TYR A 215 -5.98 9.25 19.74
N LEU A 216 -6.84 9.01 20.74
CA LEU A 216 -7.85 10.01 21.17
C LEU A 216 -7.19 11.27 21.74
N ARG A 217 -6.10 11.12 22.51
CA ARG A 217 -5.34 12.28 23.03
C ARG A 217 -4.70 13.06 21.88
N LEU A 218 -4.04 12.40 20.94
CA LEU A 218 -3.43 13.04 19.78
C LEU A 218 -4.47 13.84 18.97
N VAL A 219 -5.65 13.26 18.75
CA VAL A 219 -6.76 13.97 18.07
C VAL A 219 -7.19 15.22 18.85
N THR A 220 -7.27 15.13 20.18
CA THR A 220 -7.59 16.30 21.04
C THR A 220 -6.53 17.40 20.92
N ASP A 221 -5.26 17.01 20.79
CA ASP A 221 -4.14 17.93 20.61
C ASP A 221 -3.94 18.40 19.15
N GLY A 222 -4.89 18.05 18.25
CA GLY A 222 -4.89 18.45 16.85
C GLY A 222 -3.96 17.63 15.94
N ILE A 223 -3.45 16.48 16.43
CA ILE A 223 -2.57 15.59 15.66
C ILE A 223 -3.35 14.36 15.20
N VAL A 224 -3.47 14.19 13.88
CA VAL A 224 -4.24 13.10 13.30
C VAL A 224 -3.32 12.01 12.73
N VAL A 225 -3.34 10.83 13.36
CA VAL A 225 -2.71 9.60 12.88
C VAL A 225 -3.78 8.60 12.44
N ARG A 226 -3.43 7.37 12.15
CA ARG A 226 -4.41 6.33 11.79
C ARG A 226 -4.39 5.20 12.82
N ASN A 227 -5.45 5.08 13.60
CA ASN A 227 -5.64 3.91 14.46
C ASN A 227 -5.88 2.66 13.61
N ARG A 228 -5.06 1.61 13.87
CA ARG A 228 -5.13 0.31 13.19
C ARG A 228 -5.41 -0.85 14.14
N SER A 229 -5.73 -0.57 15.38
CA SER A 229 -5.93 -1.59 16.44
C SER A 229 -7.00 -2.65 16.11
N LYS A 230 -7.95 -2.31 15.22
CA LYS A 230 -9.00 -3.24 14.78
C LYS A 230 -8.64 -4.03 13.51
N VAL A 231 -7.46 -3.79 12.94
CA VAL A 231 -6.99 -4.49 11.74
C VAL A 231 -6.27 -5.76 12.18
N ALA A 232 -6.42 -6.85 11.42
CA ALA A 232 -5.78 -8.12 11.70
C ALA A 232 -4.27 -7.93 11.92
N LEU A 233 -3.70 -8.62 12.90
CA LEU A 233 -2.28 -8.55 13.32
C LEU A 233 -1.78 -7.17 13.78
N CYS A 234 -2.61 -6.12 13.73
CA CYS A 234 -2.25 -4.74 14.10
C CYS A 234 -2.82 -4.30 15.45
N GLY A 235 -3.10 -5.25 16.38
CA GLY A 235 -3.57 -4.92 17.71
C GLY A 235 -2.68 -3.88 18.40
N ASP A 236 -3.27 -2.82 18.96
CA ASP A 236 -2.58 -1.67 19.57
C ASP A 236 -1.59 -0.95 18.65
N CYS A 237 -1.90 -0.88 17.35
CA CYS A 237 -1.05 -0.19 16.39
C CYS A 237 -1.65 1.14 15.89
N LEU A 238 -0.77 2.13 15.78
CA LEU A 238 -0.99 3.38 15.06
C LEU A 238 -0.14 3.38 13.79
N ARG A 239 -0.73 3.81 12.66
CA ARG A 239 0.02 4.13 11.44
C ARG A 239 0.28 5.63 11.40
N ILE A 240 1.54 6.01 11.40
CA ILE A 240 2.01 7.39 11.43
C ILE A 240 2.61 7.71 10.07
N THR A 241 2.02 8.66 9.35
CA THR A 241 2.60 9.17 8.10
C THR A 241 3.77 10.10 8.41
N ILE A 242 4.87 9.96 7.69
CA ILE A 242 6.02 10.83 7.83
C ILE A 242 5.72 12.16 7.16
N GLY A 243 5.79 13.23 7.95
CA GLY A 243 5.68 14.60 7.50
C GLY A 243 7.04 15.29 7.49
N THR A 244 7.04 16.62 7.60
CA THR A 244 8.25 17.42 7.73
C THR A 244 8.93 17.18 9.09
N ASP A 245 10.23 17.49 9.19
CA ASP A 245 10.96 17.44 10.48
C ASP A 245 10.21 18.19 11.60
N ARG A 246 9.62 19.32 11.26
CA ARG A 246 8.84 20.15 12.23
C ARG A 246 7.63 19.36 12.75
N GLU A 247 6.86 18.75 11.86
CA GLU A 247 5.66 17.98 12.24
C GLU A 247 6.04 16.74 13.05
N MET A 248 7.10 16.03 12.65
CA MET A 248 7.57 14.86 13.39
C MET A 248 8.11 15.24 14.78
N ASN A 249 8.78 16.37 14.91
CA ASN A 249 9.21 16.88 16.20
C ASN A 249 8.03 17.23 17.11
N VAL A 250 7.00 17.91 16.60
CA VAL A 250 5.77 18.20 17.36
C VAL A 250 5.14 16.90 17.87
N LEU A 251 4.99 15.89 17.01
CA LEU A 251 4.44 14.59 17.41
C LEU A 251 5.28 13.93 18.52
N LEU A 252 6.62 13.90 18.38
CA LEU A 252 7.50 13.31 19.38
C LEU A 252 7.40 14.00 20.74
N GLU A 253 7.41 15.34 20.77
CA GLU A 253 7.29 16.10 22.03
C GLU A 253 5.90 15.90 22.66
N THR A 254 4.86 15.86 21.85
CA THR A 254 3.50 15.57 22.33
C THR A 254 3.42 14.15 22.94
N LEU A 255 3.96 13.12 22.28
CA LEU A 255 3.98 11.77 22.82
C LEU A 255 4.78 11.68 24.13
N LYS A 256 5.93 12.36 24.24
CA LYS A 256 6.71 12.42 25.50
C LYS A 256 5.93 13.07 26.64
N SER A 257 5.08 14.06 26.36
CA SER A 257 4.25 14.70 27.40
C SER A 257 3.15 13.79 27.95
N TYR A 258 2.90 12.64 27.30
CA TYR A 258 1.91 11.65 27.73
C TYR A 258 2.50 10.60 28.69
N SER A 259 3.82 10.53 28.77
CA SER A 259 4.60 9.53 29.58
C SER A 259 4.60 9.89 31.05
#